data_a8ef9b433977163bdb5dacd851199b0a
#
_entry.id   a8ef9b433977163bdb5dacd851199b0a
#
_cell.length_a   1.000
_cell.length_b   1.000
_cell.length_c   1.000
_cell.angle_alpha   90.00
_cell.angle_beta   90.00
_cell.angle_gamma   90.00
#
_symmetry.space_group_name_H-M   'P 1'
#
loop_
_entity.id
_entity.type
_entity.pdbx_description
1 polymer ?
#
loop_
_entity_poly.entity_id
_entity_poly.type
_entity_poly.pdbx_seq_one_letter_code
_entity_poly.pdbx_strand_id
1 'polypeptide(L)'
;ANTAEIGLFKIVGESGVAAGIRRIEAVAGASVLGYLNERELVVKQLGDRFKAQPGEIVERVVALQEELKRTGKALIAAQAELAVAKSAALATKAVAIGSFQLLVERLDGVDGTGLQGAAQSLAAQLGDGAAVVLGGLPDPSDQGKVILVAAFGKDVIAVKQQAGKFIGTIAKLCGGGGGGRPNLAQAGGRNGAALDGALEQARSQLHSALQPA
;
A
#
# COMPACT_ATOMS: atom_id res chain seq x y z
N ALA A 1 -13.50 52.81 35.01
CA ALA A 1 -13.41 51.41 34.57
C ALA A 1 -12.11 50.81 35.12
N ASN A 2 -12.21 49.72 35.77
CA ASN A 2 -11.08 48.99 36.39
C ASN A 2 -10.87 47.68 35.63
N THR A 3 -9.64 47.37 35.22
CA THR A 3 -9.30 46.10 34.52
C THR A 3 -9.62 44.85 35.37
N ALA A 4 -9.72 45.01 36.71
CA ALA A 4 -10.14 43.91 37.59
C ALA A 4 -11.60 43.44 37.32
N GLU A 5 -12.42 44.31 36.69
CA GLU A 5 -13.81 43.94 36.30
C GLU A 5 -13.84 42.91 35.16
N ILE A 6 -12.75 42.76 34.39
CA ILE A 6 -12.64 41.73 33.33
C ILE A 6 -12.66 40.32 33.95
N GLY A 7 -12.19 40.15 35.18
CA GLY A 7 -12.06 38.86 35.85
C GLY A 7 -11.00 37.94 35.19
N LEU A 8 -11.41 36.69 34.96
CA LEU A 8 -10.51 35.73 34.27
C LEU A 8 -10.31 36.12 32.80
N PHE A 9 -9.09 35.94 32.33
CA PHE A 9 -8.72 36.19 30.95
C PHE A 9 -7.81 35.03 30.44
N LYS A 10 -8.12 34.50 29.26
CA LYS A 10 -7.32 33.42 28.63
C LYS A 10 -7.15 33.67 27.15
N ILE A 11 -5.88 33.74 26.69
CA ILE A 11 -5.57 33.70 25.26
C ILE A 11 -5.79 32.25 24.79
N VAL A 12 -6.61 32.09 23.76
CA VAL A 12 -6.99 30.78 23.20
C VAL A 12 -6.37 30.51 21.84
N GLY A 13 -5.89 31.54 21.16
CA GLY A 13 -5.21 31.40 19.87
C GLY A 13 -4.38 32.60 19.51
N GLU A 14 -3.33 32.37 18.73
CA GLU A 14 -2.50 33.38 18.11
C GLU A 14 -2.15 32.92 16.69
N SER A 15 -2.35 33.79 15.70
CA SER A 15 -2.04 33.49 14.30
C SER A 15 -1.48 34.74 13.59
N GLY A 16 -0.61 34.52 12.59
CA GLY A 16 -0.16 35.58 11.68
C GLY A 16 -1.22 35.80 10.60
N VAL A 17 -1.61 37.08 10.38
CA VAL A 17 -2.59 37.46 9.34
C VAL A 17 -1.87 38.06 8.12
N ALA A 18 -0.80 38.84 8.35
CA ALA A 18 0.03 39.41 7.32
C ALA A 18 1.45 39.72 7.88
N ALA A 19 2.37 40.14 7.04
CA ALA A 19 3.71 40.56 7.50
C ALA A 19 3.61 41.61 8.60
N GLY A 20 4.07 41.28 9.81
CA GLY A 20 4.07 42.16 10.98
C GLY A 20 2.70 42.28 11.70
N ILE A 21 1.63 41.60 11.27
CA ILE A 21 0.30 41.64 11.90
C ILE A 21 -0.03 40.27 12.51
N ARG A 22 -0.29 40.26 13.81
CA ARG A 22 -0.73 39.08 14.57
C ARG A 22 -2.14 39.25 15.05
N ARG A 23 -2.94 38.18 14.91
CA ARG A 23 -4.30 38.05 15.45
C ARG A 23 -4.24 37.28 16.76
N ILE A 24 -4.80 37.86 17.81
CA ILE A 24 -4.96 37.19 19.10
C ILE A 24 -6.44 36.96 19.34
N GLU A 25 -6.78 35.75 19.71
CA GLU A 25 -8.12 35.37 20.15
C GLU A 25 -8.09 35.09 21.65
N ALA A 26 -9.02 35.66 22.39
CA ALA A 26 -9.09 35.49 23.84
C ALA A 26 -10.52 35.39 24.31
N VAL A 27 -10.73 34.73 25.45
CA VAL A 27 -11.97 34.67 26.19
C VAL A 27 -11.77 35.34 27.54
N ALA A 28 -12.83 36.01 28.06
CA ALA A 28 -12.75 36.74 29.30
C ALA A 28 -14.03 36.51 30.17
N GLY A 29 -13.91 36.79 31.46
CA GLY A 29 -15.01 36.68 32.42
C GLY A 29 -15.51 35.23 32.59
N ALA A 30 -16.81 35.05 32.73
CA ALA A 30 -17.43 33.75 32.94
C ALA A 30 -17.22 32.75 31.77
N SER A 31 -17.03 33.25 30.56
CA SER A 31 -16.77 32.39 29.37
C SER A 31 -15.49 31.58 29.49
N VAL A 32 -14.51 32.02 30.29
CA VAL A 32 -13.27 31.28 30.53
C VAL A 32 -13.54 29.93 31.19
N LEU A 33 -14.46 29.90 32.18
CA LEU A 33 -14.81 28.66 32.87
C LEU A 33 -15.49 27.66 31.91
N GLY A 34 -16.42 28.15 31.08
CA GLY A 34 -17.02 27.31 30.03
C GLY A 34 -15.97 26.69 29.08
N TYR A 35 -15.09 27.54 28.62
CA TYR A 35 -13.99 27.11 27.74
C TYR A 35 -13.06 26.05 28.39
N LEU A 36 -12.75 26.21 29.69
CA LEU A 36 -11.89 25.24 30.41
C LEU A 36 -12.65 23.92 30.67
N ASN A 37 -13.93 24.00 31.08
CA ASN A 37 -14.73 22.80 31.30
C ASN A 37 -14.90 21.94 30.05
N GLU A 38 -15.11 22.56 28.90
CA GLU A 38 -15.17 21.82 27.61
C GLU A 38 -13.88 21.04 27.35
N ARG A 39 -12.74 21.65 27.62
CA ARG A 39 -11.44 20.98 27.41
C ARG A 39 -11.16 19.91 28.44
N GLU A 40 -11.59 20.12 29.69
CA GLU A 40 -11.51 19.11 30.74
C GLU A 40 -12.36 17.88 30.38
N LEU A 41 -13.56 18.07 29.82
CA LEU A 41 -14.38 16.97 29.32
C LEU A 41 -13.69 16.16 28.24
N VAL A 42 -13.02 16.83 27.27
CA VAL A 42 -12.25 16.13 26.22
C VAL A 42 -11.10 15.34 26.81
N VAL A 43 -10.34 15.94 27.74
CA VAL A 43 -9.22 15.27 28.41
C VAL A 43 -9.72 14.06 29.22
N LYS A 44 -10.85 14.20 29.93
CA LYS A 44 -11.46 13.10 30.67
C LYS A 44 -11.89 11.96 29.75
N GLN A 45 -12.59 12.27 28.63
CA GLN A 45 -12.98 11.27 27.64
C GLN A 45 -11.78 10.52 27.05
N LEU A 46 -10.68 11.23 26.78
CA LEU A 46 -9.44 10.60 26.30
C LEU A 46 -8.82 9.72 27.40
N GLY A 47 -8.78 10.22 28.66
CA GLY A 47 -8.29 9.45 29.82
C GLY A 47 -9.07 8.14 29.98
N ASP A 48 -10.40 8.21 29.94
CA ASP A 48 -11.28 7.04 30.04
C ASP A 48 -11.04 6.05 28.89
N ARG A 49 -10.90 6.55 27.65
CA ARG A 49 -10.68 5.72 26.47
C ARG A 49 -9.32 5.03 26.46
N PHE A 50 -8.28 5.73 26.87
CA PHE A 50 -6.92 5.20 26.92
C PHE A 50 -6.55 4.57 28.26
N LYS A 51 -7.44 4.63 29.26
CA LYS A 51 -7.21 4.19 30.65
C LYS A 51 -5.90 4.80 31.20
N ALA A 52 -5.75 6.11 31.01
CA ALA A 52 -4.57 6.88 31.35
C ALA A 52 -4.94 8.14 32.13
N GLN A 53 -4.06 8.58 33.01
CA GLN A 53 -4.21 9.87 33.68
C GLN A 53 -4.00 11.01 32.67
N PRO A 54 -4.55 12.21 32.90
CA PRO A 54 -4.42 13.34 31.97
C PRO A 54 -2.97 13.63 31.54
N GLY A 55 -2.02 13.56 32.45
CA GLY A 55 -0.59 13.78 32.16
C GLY A 55 0.06 12.69 31.32
N GLU A 56 -0.52 11.50 31.28
CA GLU A 56 0.04 10.31 30.57
C GLU A 56 -0.56 10.12 29.18
N ILE A 57 -1.62 10.87 28.84
CA ILE A 57 -2.37 10.69 27.58
C ILE A 57 -1.43 10.86 26.36
N VAL A 58 -0.57 11.87 26.38
CA VAL A 58 0.35 12.17 25.28
C VAL A 58 1.33 11.01 25.07
N GLU A 59 1.94 10.52 26.13
CA GLU A 59 2.87 9.38 26.07
C GLU A 59 2.17 8.11 25.58
N ARG A 60 0.92 7.89 26.02
CA ARG A 60 0.11 6.76 25.58
C ARG A 60 -0.21 6.81 24.09
N VAL A 61 -0.53 7.99 23.57
CA VAL A 61 -0.77 8.19 22.13
C VAL A 61 0.49 7.94 21.33
N VAL A 62 1.64 8.46 21.77
CA VAL A 62 2.93 8.22 21.11
C VAL A 62 3.26 6.72 21.09
N ALA A 63 3.12 6.05 22.22
CA ALA A 63 3.36 4.61 22.31
C ALA A 63 2.47 3.80 21.35
N LEU A 64 1.18 4.15 21.25
CA LEU A 64 0.26 3.51 20.31
C LEU A 64 0.63 3.76 18.85
N GLN A 65 1.09 4.96 18.52
CA GLN A 65 1.56 5.27 17.17
C GLN A 65 2.80 4.44 16.79
N GLU A 66 3.73 4.28 17.73
CA GLU A 66 4.93 3.46 17.52
C GLU A 66 4.59 1.97 17.40
N GLU A 67 3.67 1.48 18.24
CA GLU A 67 3.18 0.11 18.17
C GLU A 67 2.48 -0.17 16.83
N LEU A 68 1.61 0.72 16.38
CA LEU A 68 0.94 0.62 15.08
C LEU A 68 1.97 0.56 13.93
N LYS A 69 2.98 1.43 13.97
CA LYS A 69 4.07 1.44 12.98
C LYS A 69 4.90 0.15 13.00
N ARG A 70 5.21 -0.37 14.19
CA ARG A 70 5.95 -1.62 14.37
C ARG A 70 5.14 -2.82 13.86
N THR A 71 3.87 -2.90 14.24
CA THR A 71 2.97 -3.98 13.83
C THR A 71 2.72 -3.96 12.32
N GLY A 72 2.55 -2.78 11.72
CA GLY A 72 2.44 -2.62 10.27
C GLY A 72 3.69 -3.13 9.53
N LYS A 73 4.89 -2.80 10.03
CA LYS A 73 6.14 -3.32 9.44
C LYS A 73 6.28 -4.84 9.59
N ALA A 74 5.93 -5.39 10.76
CA ALA A 74 5.98 -6.83 11.00
C ALA A 74 4.99 -7.59 10.10
N LEU A 75 3.80 -7.05 9.90
CA LEU A 75 2.81 -7.62 8.98
C LEU A 75 3.33 -7.66 7.54
N ILE A 76 3.91 -6.56 7.05
CA ILE A 76 4.50 -6.50 5.70
C ILE A 76 5.62 -7.54 5.55
N ALA A 77 6.50 -7.66 6.55
CA ALA A 77 7.58 -8.64 6.53
C ALA A 77 7.05 -10.08 6.49
N ALA A 78 6.08 -10.42 7.35
CA ALA A 78 5.46 -11.74 7.38
C ALA A 78 4.73 -12.08 6.07
N GLN A 79 4.05 -11.10 5.47
CA GLN A 79 3.42 -11.27 4.15
C GLN A 79 4.45 -11.52 3.04
N ALA A 80 5.60 -10.83 3.08
CA ALA A 80 6.68 -11.04 2.13
C ALA A 80 7.31 -12.45 2.27
N GLU A 81 7.55 -12.91 3.50
CA GLU A 81 8.05 -14.27 3.77
C GLU A 81 7.05 -15.33 3.28
N LEU A 82 5.76 -15.14 3.56
CA LEU A 82 4.70 -16.04 3.09
C LEU A 82 4.64 -16.07 1.55
N ALA A 83 4.80 -14.91 0.89
CA ALA A 83 4.83 -14.82 -0.56
C ALA A 83 6.02 -15.59 -1.14
N VAL A 84 7.20 -15.46 -0.55
CA VAL A 84 8.41 -16.23 -0.96
C VAL A 84 8.20 -17.73 -0.75
N ALA A 85 7.67 -18.15 0.40
CA ALA A 85 7.39 -19.56 0.66
C ALA A 85 6.38 -20.16 -0.33
N LYS A 86 5.30 -19.42 -0.63
CA LYS A 86 4.31 -19.81 -1.65
C LYS A 86 4.91 -19.83 -3.06
N SER A 87 5.81 -18.88 -3.37
CA SER A 87 6.43 -18.76 -4.70
C SER A 87 7.39 -19.91 -5.02
N ALA A 88 8.08 -20.45 -4.02
CA ALA A 88 8.97 -21.60 -4.23
C ALA A 88 8.23 -22.81 -4.84
N ALA A 89 6.99 -23.04 -4.42
CA ALA A 89 6.14 -24.09 -5.01
C ALA A 89 5.65 -23.73 -6.43
N LEU A 90 5.59 -22.45 -6.77
CA LEU A 90 5.16 -21.99 -8.10
C LEU A 90 6.23 -22.17 -9.18
N ALA A 91 7.50 -22.14 -8.81
CA ALA A 91 8.59 -22.31 -9.77
C ALA A 91 8.50 -23.63 -10.55
N THR A 92 7.98 -24.69 -9.92
CA THR A 92 7.80 -26.00 -10.56
C THR A 92 6.68 -26.02 -11.61
N LYS A 93 5.82 -25.00 -11.63
CA LYS A 93 4.75 -24.86 -12.64
C LYS A 93 5.20 -24.06 -13.87
N ALA A 94 6.46 -23.63 -13.92
CA ALA A 94 6.99 -22.96 -15.09
C ALA A 94 6.99 -23.89 -16.31
N VAL A 95 6.52 -23.37 -17.44
CA VAL A 95 6.47 -24.08 -18.71
C VAL A 95 7.64 -23.63 -19.57
N ALA A 96 8.44 -24.59 -20.02
CA ALA A 96 9.55 -24.33 -20.94
C ALA A 96 9.01 -24.06 -22.36
N ILE A 97 9.48 -22.99 -22.98
CA ILE A 97 9.17 -22.61 -24.37
C ILE A 97 10.53 -22.31 -25.06
N GLY A 98 11.11 -23.34 -25.70
CA GLY A 98 12.48 -23.22 -26.22
C GLY A 98 13.48 -22.90 -25.10
N SER A 99 14.15 -21.77 -25.18
CA SER A 99 15.09 -21.27 -24.16
C SER A 99 14.43 -20.46 -23.05
N PHE A 100 13.12 -20.22 -23.14
CA PHE A 100 12.38 -19.40 -22.18
C PHE A 100 11.63 -20.25 -21.16
N GLN A 101 11.36 -19.64 -19.99
CA GLN A 101 10.58 -20.22 -18.90
C GLN A 101 9.39 -19.30 -18.62
N LEU A 102 8.18 -19.75 -18.95
CA LEU A 102 6.95 -19.01 -18.75
C LEU A 102 6.24 -19.45 -17.46
N LEU A 103 5.99 -18.51 -16.57
CA LEU A 103 5.20 -18.72 -15.37
C LEU A 103 4.11 -17.67 -15.26
N VAL A 104 2.85 -18.08 -15.30
CA VAL A 104 1.68 -17.19 -15.12
C VAL A 104 0.78 -17.83 -14.07
N GLU A 105 0.72 -17.21 -12.90
CA GLU A 105 0.00 -17.81 -11.75
C GLU A 105 -0.79 -16.76 -10.95
N ARG A 106 -1.82 -17.22 -10.27
CA ARG A 106 -2.60 -16.44 -9.32
C ARG A 106 -2.06 -16.64 -7.90
N LEU A 107 -1.89 -15.52 -7.16
CA LEU A 107 -1.39 -15.52 -5.79
C LEU A 107 -2.18 -14.51 -4.94
N ASP A 108 -3.27 -14.95 -4.34
CA ASP A 108 -4.14 -14.13 -3.50
C ASP A 108 -3.59 -13.97 -2.07
N GLY A 109 -4.07 -12.92 -1.38
CA GLY A 109 -3.69 -12.61 0.00
C GLY A 109 -2.28 -12.02 0.13
N VAL A 110 -1.75 -11.44 -0.94
CA VAL A 110 -0.43 -10.80 -1.00
C VAL A 110 -0.60 -9.38 -1.53
N ASP A 111 0.00 -8.41 -0.87
CA ASP A 111 -0.02 -7.02 -1.32
C ASP A 111 0.90 -6.79 -2.53
N GLY A 112 0.88 -5.57 -3.09
CA GLY A 112 1.67 -5.25 -4.27
C GLY A 112 3.17 -5.42 -4.08
N THR A 113 3.68 -5.13 -2.89
CA THR A 113 5.11 -5.24 -2.56
C THR A 113 5.52 -6.71 -2.45
N GLY A 114 4.71 -7.52 -1.76
CA GLY A 114 4.93 -8.95 -1.64
C GLY A 114 4.84 -9.67 -3.00
N LEU A 115 3.84 -9.32 -3.83
CA LEU A 115 3.68 -9.89 -5.17
C LEU A 115 4.86 -9.52 -6.09
N GLN A 116 5.37 -8.30 -5.97
CA GLN A 116 6.56 -7.84 -6.69
C GLN A 116 7.81 -8.60 -6.26
N GLY A 117 8.01 -8.78 -4.95
CA GLY A 117 9.12 -9.57 -4.40
C GLY A 117 9.06 -11.03 -4.85
N ALA A 118 7.88 -11.64 -4.83
CA ALA A 118 7.65 -13.00 -5.31
C ALA A 118 7.98 -13.15 -6.81
N ALA A 119 7.51 -12.22 -7.65
CA ALA A 119 7.79 -12.24 -9.09
C ALA A 119 9.28 -12.08 -9.40
N GLN A 120 9.98 -11.19 -8.68
CA GLN A 120 11.42 -11.02 -8.82
C GLN A 120 12.21 -12.26 -8.40
N SER A 121 11.85 -12.87 -7.27
CA SER A 121 12.48 -14.09 -6.77
C SER A 121 12.31 -15.25 -7.76
N LEU A 122 11.10 -15.44 -8.29
CA LEU A 122 10.82 -16.46 -9.30
C LEU A 122 11.57 -16.19 -10.60
N ALA A 123 11.63 -14.95 -11.07
CA ALA A 123 12.38 -14.61 -12.27
C ALA A 123 13.88 -14.87 -12.09
N ALA A 124 14.43 -14.55 -10.91
CA ALA A 124 15.84 -14.85 -10.60
C ALA A 124 16.11 -16.35 -10.54
N GLN A 125 15.19 -17.15 -10.01
CA GLN A 125 15.30 -18.61 -9.91
C GLN A 125 15.21 -19.29 -11.29
N LEU A 126 14.35 -18.78 -12.18
CA LEU A 126 14.13 -19.32 -13.53
C LEU A 126 15.17 -18.83 -14.54
N GLY A 127 15.98 -17.82 -14.20
CA GLY A 127 17.11 -17.33 -14.99
C GLY A 127 16.77 -16.25 -16.03
N ASP A 128 17.70 -15.97 -16.92
CA ASP A 128 17.61 -14.86 -17.88
C ASP A 128 16.49 -15.04 -18.93
N GLY A 129 16.05 -16.27 -19.20
CA GLY A 129 14.91 -16.59 -20.05
C GLY A 129 13.54 -16.51 -19.34
N ALA A 130 13.46 -16.05 -18.11
CA ALA A 130 12.24 -16.05 -17.32
C ALA A 130 11.20 -15.01 -17.77
N ALA A 131 9.98 -15.44 -17.99
CA ALA A 131 8.80 -14.60 -18.17
C ALA A 131 7.79 -14.91 -17.06
N VAL A 132 7.79 -14.14 -15.99
CA VAL A 132 6.93 -14.35 -14.82
C VAL A 132 5.82 -13.30 -14.80
N VAL A 133 4.58 -13.74 -14.69
CA VAL A 133 3.40 -12.89 -14.46
C VAL A 133 2.64 -13.44 -13.27
N LEU A 134 2.47 -12.61 -12.26
CA LEU A 134 1.64 -12.92 -11.10
C LEU A 134 0.47 -11.95 -11.02
N GLY A 135 -0.69 -12.46 -10.68
CA GLY A 135 -1.87 -11.65 -10.38
C GLY A 135 -2.56 -12.14 -9.12
N GLY A 136 -3.19 -11.25 -8.37
CA GLY A 136 -3.90 -11.63 -7.17
C GLY A 136 -4.78 -10.53 -6.59
N LEU A 137 -5.61 -10.93 -5.64
CA LEU A 137 -6.40 -10.06 -4.78
C LEU A 137 -5.64 -9.88 -3.46
N PRO A 138 -5.26 -8.66 -3.06
CA PRO A 138 -4.62 -8.41 -1.76
C PRO A 138 -5.48 -8.90 -0.59
N ASP A 139 -6.78 -8.70 -0.71
CA ASP A 139 -7.80 -9.27 0.16
C ASP A 139 -8.73 -10.15 -0.70
N PRO A 140 -8.75 -11.47 -0.50
CA PRO A 140 -9.61 -12.38 -1.27
C PRO A 140 -11.11 -12.07 -1.16
N SER A 141 -11.53 -11.35 -0.12
CA SER A 141 -12.93 -10.91 0.07
C SER A 141 -13.26 -9.65 -0.73
N ASP A 142 -12.26 -8.85 -1.13
CA ASP A 142 -12.42 -7.62 -1.89
C ASP A 142 -12.12 -7.84 -3.38
N GLN A 143 -13.19 -8.08 -4.16
CA GLN A 143 -13.12 -8.23 -5.62
C GLN A 143 -12.87 -6.91 -6.35
N GLY A 144 -12.91 -5.77 -5.65
CA GLY A 144 -12.70 -4.44 -6.22
C GLY A 144 -11.22 -4.04 -6.36
N LYS A 145 -10.29 -4.88 -5.90
CA LYS A 145 -8.86 -4.56 -5.95
C LYS A 145 -8.03 -5.72 -6.48
N VAL A 146 -7.50 -5.55 -7.68
CA VAL A 146 -6.60 -6.51 -8.35
C VAL A 146 -5.20 -5.93 -8.41
N ILE A 147 -4.19 -6.76 -8.20
CA ILE A 147 -2.79 -6.43 -8.42
C ILE A 147 -2.21 -7.41 -9.44
N LEU A 148 -1.47 -6.89 -10.39
CA LEU A 148 -0.76 -7.65 -11.42
C LEU A 148 0.71 -7.22 -11.42
N VAL A 149 1.61 -8.17 -11.54
CA VAL A 149 3.06 -7.93 -11.62
C VAL A 149 3.64 -8.77 -12.74
N ALA A 150 4.52 -8.18 -13.54
CA ALA A 150 5.33 -8.88 -14.54
C ALA A 150 6.81 -8.69 -14.24
N ALA A 151 7.59 -9.78 -14.24
CA ALA A 151 9.05 -9.77 -14.09
C ALA A 151 9.67 -10.58 -15.23
N PHE A 152 10.45 -9.92 -16.09
CA PHE A 152 11.05 -10.50 -17.30
C PHE A 152 12.57 -10.50 -17.20
N GLY A 153 13.17 -11.62 -17.56
CA GLY A 153 14.59 -11.79 -17.70
C GLY A 153 15.15 -11.09 -18.95
N LYS A 154 16.48 -11.03 -19.06
CA LYS A 154 17.17 -10.28 -20.12
C LYS A 154 16.85 -10.80 -21.52
N ASP A 155 16.76 -12.13 -21.67
CA ASP A 155 16.50 -12.75 -22.98
C ASP A 155 15.08 -12.47 -23.45
N VAL A 156 14.11 -12.43 -22.55
CA VAL A 156 12.72 -12.04 -22.83
C VAL A 156 12.65 -10.59 -23.30
N ILE A 157 13.44 -9.71 -22.69
CA ILE A 157 13.55 -8.30 -23.11
C ILE A 157 14.21 -8.18 -24.47
N ALA A 158 15.22 -9.01 -24.76
CA ALA A 158 15.93 -9.01 -26.03
C ALA A 158 15.01 -9.34 -27.22
N VAL A 159 14.00 -10.19 -27.02
CA VAL A 159 12.93 -10.45 -28.01
C VAL A 159 11.81 -9.42 -27.98
N LYS A 160 12.12 -8.20 -27.49
CA LYS A 160 11.24 -7.02 -27.47
C LYS A 160 9.99 -7.15 -26.58
N GLN A 161 9.94 -8.12 -25.67
CA GLN A 161 8.90 -8.18 -24.66
C GLN A 161 9.29 -7.27 -23.48
N GLN A 162 8.40 -6.35 -23.12
CA GLN A 162 8.63 -5.37 -22.05
C GLN A 162 7.54 -5.51 -20.98
N ALA A 163 7.92 -5.81 -19.75
CA ALA A 163 6.99 -6.01 -18.64
C ALA A 163 6.02 -4.84 -18.47
N GLY A 164 6.51 -3.58 -18.59
CA GLY A 164 5.69 -2.39 -18.42
C GLY A 164 4.57 -2.25 -19.45
N LYS A 165 4.88 -2.50 -20.72
CA LYS A 165 3.87 -2.45 -21.79
C LYS A 165 2.90 -3.62 -21.72
N PHE A 166 3.44 -4.80 -21.46
CA PHE A 166 2.69 -6.04 -21.38
C PHE A 166 1.65 -6.00 -20.25
N ILE A 167 2.09 -5.71 -19.02
CA ILE A 167 1.20 -5.74 -17.86
C ILE A 167 0.12 -4.66 -17.93
N GLY A 168 0.43 -3.50 -18.54
CA GLY A 168 -0.55 -2.44 -18.76
C GLY A 168 -1.69 -2.88 -19.69
N THR A 169 -1.39 -3.72 -20.70
CA THR A 169 -2.41 -4.29 -21.60
C THR A 169 -3.28 -5.30 -20.87
N ILE A 170 -2.68 -6.18 -20.06
CA ILE A 170 -3.41 -7.18 -19.28
C ILE A 170 -4.29 -6.53 -18.21
N ALA A 171 -3.80 -5.48 -17.55
CA ALA A 171 -4.55 -4.79 -16.51
C ALA A 171 -5.85 -4.12 -17.02
N LYS A 172 -5.92 -3.74 -18.28
CA LYS A 172 -7.14 -3.19 -18.89
C LYS A 172 -8.31 -4.18 -18.85
N LEU A 173 -8.04 -5.49 -18.91
CA LEU A 173 -9.05 -6.53 -18.80
C LEU A 173 -9.68 -6.56 -17.41
N CYS A 174 -8.91 -6.17 -16.39
CA CYS A 174 -9.39 -6.03 -15.02
C CYS A 174 -9.90 -4.60 -14.72
N GLY A 175 -10.18 -3.79 -15.73
CA GLY A 175 -10.68 -2.42 -15.56
C GLY A 175 -9.65 -1.49 -14.89
N GLY A 176 -8.37 -1.68 -15.19
CA GLY A 176 -7.30 -0.95 -14.57
C GLY A 176 -6.19 -0.55 -15.53
N GLY A 177 -5.01 -0.32 -14.97
CA GLY A 177 -3.83 0.09 -15.72
C GLY A 177 -2.60 0.11 -14.84
N GLY A 178 -1.47 0.32 -15.47
CA GLY A 178 -0.17 0.39 -14.79
C GLY A 178 0.95 0.34 -15.80
N GLY A 179 2.15 0.12 -15.31
CA GLY A 179 3.34 0.06 -16.13
C GLY A 179 4.58 -0.08 -15.27
N GLY A 180 5.72 0.19 -15.85
CA GLY A 180 6.98 0.09 -15.14
C GLY A 180 8.17 -0.01 -16.09
N ARG A 181 9.24 -0.60 -15.58
CA ARG A 181 10.46 -0.83 -16.34
C ARG A 181 10.30 -2.04 -17.27
N PRO A 182 11.18 -2.21 -18.28
CA PRO A 182 11.13 -3.37 -19.18
C PRO A 182 11.26 -4.72 -18.44
N ASN A 183 12.01 -4.78 -17.36
CA ASN A 183 12.25 -6.00 -16.59
C ASN A 183 11.28 -6.21 -15.43
N LEU A 184 10.61 -5.16 -14.93
CA LEU A 184 9.73 -5.25 -13.79
C LEU A 184 8.65 -4.17 -13.86
N ALA A 185 7.40 -4.59 -13.75
CA ALA A 185 6.26 -3.68 -13.79
C ALA A 185 5.11 -4.18 -12.94
N GLN A 186 4.32 -3.22 -12.48
CA GLN A 186 3.12 -3.47 -11.68
C GLN A 186 1.94 -2.70 -12.25
N ALA A 187 0.78 -3.31 -12.16
CA ALA A 187 -0.48 -2.72 -12.55
C ALA A 187 -1.57 -3.05 -11.53
N GLY A 188 -2.59 -2.21 -11.50
CA GLY A 188 -3.78 -2.43 -10.68
C GLY A 188 -5.03 -2.59 -11.53
N GLY A 189 -6.07 -3.20 -10.97
CA GLY A 189 -7.40 -3.34 -11.55
C GLY A 189 -8.50 -3.24 -10.51
N ARG A 190 -9.73 -3.16 -10.97
CA ARG A 190 -10.92 -3.02 -10.11
C ARG A 190 -11.94 -4.15 -10.30
N ASN A 191 -11.62 -5.14 -11.10
CA ASN A 191 -12.51 -6.27 -11.41
C ASN A 191 -11.77 -7.60 -11.16
N GLY A 192 -11.94 -8.16 -9.97
CA GLY A 192 -11.36 -9.44 -9.56
C GLY A 192 -11.94 -10.63 -10.31
N ALA A 193 -13.20 -10.55 -10.72
CA ALA A 193 -13.84 -11.63 -11.49
C ALA A 193 -13.20 -11.82 -12.88
N ALA A 194 -12.57 -10.78 -13.43
CA ALA A 194 -11.87 -10.87 -14.70
C ALA A 194 -10.41 -11.35 -14.57
N LEU A 195 -9.89 -11.52 -13.35
CA LEU A 195 -8.48 -11.81 -13.12
C LEU A 195 -8.02 -13.12 -13.77
N ASP A 196 -8.77 -14.19 -13.61
CA ASP A 196 -8.40 -15.50 -14.16
C ASP A 196 -8.36 -15.47 -15.69
N GLY A 197 -9.33 -14.80 -16.33
CA GLY A 197 -9.31 -14.57 -17.77
C GLY A 197 -8.15 -13.70 -18.24
N ALA A 198 -7.78 -12.69 -17.45
CA ALA A 198 -6.64 -11.83 -17.74
C ALA A 198 -5.31 -12.59 -17.66
N LEU A 199 -5.15 -13.47 -16.66
CA LEU A 199 -3.97 -14.33 -16.52
C LEU A 199 -3.88 -15.36 -17.66
N GLU A 200 -5.00 -15.96 -18.08
CA GLU A 200 -5.01 -16.90 -19.19
C GLU A 200 -4.65 -16.18 -20.51
N GLN A 201 -5.16 -14.99 -20.72
CA GLN A 201 -4.76 -14.17 -21.88
C GLN A 201 -3.27 -13.79 -21.81
N ALA A 202 -2.74 -13.47 -20.63
CA ALA A 202 -1.32 -13.21 -20.45
C ALA A 202 -0.48 -14.45 -20.81
N ARG A 203 -0.91 -15.63 -20.39
CA ARG A 203 -0.26 -16.90 -20.70
C ARG A 203 -0.24 -17.16 -22.20
N SER A 204 -1.39 -17.04 -22.85
CA SER A 204 -1.52 -17.25 -24.31
C SER A 204 -0.65 -16.29 -25.14
N GLN A 205 -0.67 -14.98 -24.79
CA GLN A 205 0.12 -13.97 -25.48
C GLN A 205 1.62 -14.19 -25.34
N LEU A 206 2.10 -14.46 -24.11
CA LEU A 206 3.53 -14.74 -23.88
C LEU A 206 3.95 -16.06 -24.51
N HIS A 207 3.12 -17.09 -24.43
CA HIS A 207 3.42 -18.36 -25.10
C HIS A 207 3.64 -18.15 -26.60
N SER A 208 2.76 -17.43 -27.27
CA SER A 208 2.89 -17.15 -28.71
C SER A 208 4.10 -16.25 -29.04
N ALA A 209 4.38 -15.27 -28.17
CA ALA A 209 5.48 -14.33 -28.39
C ALA A 209 6.88 -14.91 -28.13
N LEU A 210 6.96 -15.98 -27.33
CA LEU A 210 8.22 -16.65 -26.96
C LEU A 210 8.48 -17.94 -27.75
N GLN A 211 7.56 -18.36 -28.63
CA GLN A 211 7.82 -19.47 -29.53
C GLN A 211 8.93 -19.09 -30.52
N PRO A 212 9.91 -19.96 -30.73
CA PRO A 212 10.91 -19.76 -31.80
C PRO A 212 10.19 -19.74 -33.16
N ALA A 213 10.57 -18.76 -33.98
CA ALA A 213 10.08 -18.67 -35.36
C ALA A 213 10.58 -19.84 -36.22
#